data_e43487b5c2f8c9dbe1821d0af637c546
#
_entry.id   e43487b5c2f8c9dbe1821d0af637c546
#
_cell.length_a   1.000
_cell.length_b   1.000
_cell.length_c   1.000
_cell.angle_alpha   90.00
_cell.angle_beta   90.00
_cell.angle_gamma   90.00
#
_symmetry.space_group_name_H-M   'P 1'
#
loop_
_entity.id
_entity.type
_entity.pdbx_description
1 polymer ?
#
loop_
_entity_poly.entity_id
_entity_poly.type
_entity_poly.pdbx_seq_one_letter_code
_entity_poly.pdbx_strand_id
1 'polypeptide(L)'
;MKVCFINPPFKAEFGKFSRESRSPCIGHSGVLYYPLWLIYAAAVVENNGFEIAFIDAPAKQLDVQQTLQRVDKEAADASLFVLDTSTPSIYNDVAFAEHLKKKYPGSKIMLVGTHPSALPIETLNINDAVDFVARREYDYIVLKTAQALENNVAIDRVRGLTYRDVIGEIKETPDADYIEQLDDIPMAAPFIKKYLDIRDYVFPAASFPAIQIFTGRGCPAHCNYCVYPQTLHGHKYRLRSPENVVEEFEYIAKNFPEVHEVVIEDDTFTANKERVIKICELLEEKKLTKRLKWLCNARVNIDLKTMQAMKRAGCHLIIPGFESYNEQILKNIKKGSNLKLIDAYVENAKKAGLMIHACYMVGNQGETQETMEHTLDAAMRFKTDTVQFFPLIPYPGTEAYQWAKENGYINGKYDEYLQEDGTLNCILNTPELSAKE
;
A
#
# COMPACT_ATOMS: atom_id res chain seq x y z
N MET A 1 -15.43 8.08 -22.69
CA MET A 1 -15.84 6.79 -22.08
C MET A 1 -15.81 6.90 -20.55
N LYS A 2 -16.51 5.99 -19.85
CA LYS A 2 -16.46 5.89 -18.38
C LYS A 2 -15.51 4.77 -17.92
N VAL A 3 -14.73 5.02 -16.87
CA VAL A 3 -13.85 4.05 -16.21
C VAL A 3 -14.34 3.83 -14.77
N CYS A 4 -14.55 2.58 -14.38
CA CYS A 4 -14.98 2.25 -13.02
C CYS A 4 -13.82 1.63 -12.23
N PHE A 5 -13.43 2.27 -11.14
CA PHE A 5 -12.42 1.78 -10.21
C PHE A 5 -13.11 1.08 -9.05
N ILE A 6 -12.70 -0.13 -8.76
CA ILE A 6 -13.31 -0.96 -7.71
C ILE A 6 -12.23 -1.54 -6.80
N ASN A 7 -12.34 -1.28 -5.51
CA ASN A 7 -11.76 -2.12 -4.48
C ASN A 7 -12.75 -3.26 -4.23
N PRO A 8 -12.50 -4.50 -4.70
CA PRO A 8 -13.50 -5.56 -4.73
C PRO A 8 -13.98 -6.00 -3.33
N PRO A 9 -15.21 -6.57 -3.23
CA PRO A 9 -15.69 -7.15 -1.98
C PRO A 9 -14.84 -8.35 -1.57
N PHE A 10 -14.60 -8.50 -0.26
CA PHE A 10 -13.85 -9.62 0.27
C PHE A 10 -14.32 -9.97 1.67
N LYS A 11 -14.88 -11.18 1.85
CA LYS A 11 -15.29 -11.74 3.16
C LYS A 11 -15.95 -10.71 4.08
N ALA A 12 -16.91 -9.94 3.54
CA ALA A 12 -17.53 -8.79 4.20
C ALA A 12 -18.18 -9.14 5.56
N GLU A 13 -18.53 -10.41 5.76
CA GLU A 13 -19.09 -10.96 7.01
C GLU A 13 -18.10 -10.93 8.18
N PHE A 14 -16.80 -10.94 7.92
CA PHE A 14 -15.75 -10.90 8.95
C PHE A 14 -15.21 -9.49 9.21
N GLY A 15 -15.41 -8.55 8.28
CA GLY A 15 -14.95 -7.18 8.48
C GLY A 15 -14.48 -6.46 7.24
N LYS A 16 -13.62 -5.45 7.43
CA LYS A 16 -13.10 -4.61 6.37
C LYS A 16 -11.71 -5.09 5.93
N PHE A 17 -11.54 -5.38 4.64
CA PHE A 17 -10.29 -5.89 4.09
C PHE A 17 -9.42 -4.77 3.51
N SER A 18 -8.23 -4.56 4.10
CA SER A 18 -7.26 -3.55 3.66
C SER A 18 -6.29 -4.14 2.62
N ARG A 19 -6.61 -4.01 1.30
CA ARG A 19 -5.75 -4.54 0.21
C ARG A 19 -4.41 -3.85 0.12
N GLU A 20 -4.38 -2.53 0.24
CA GLU A 20 -3.18 -1.72 0.11
C GLU A 20 -2.38 -1.58 1.41
N SER A 21 -2.65 -2.39 2.44
CA SER A 21 -1.77 -2.48 3.59
C SER A 21 -0.50 -3.27 3.26
N ARG A 22 0.58 -3.08 4.03
CA ARG A 22 1.83 -3.87 3.86
C ARG A 22 1.62 -5.36 4.10
N SER A 23 0.58 -5.71 4.83
CA SER A 23 0.12 -7.08 5.05
C SER A 23 -1.40 -7.11 4.85
N PRO A 24 -1.88 -7.32 3.60
CA PRO A 24 -3.31 -7.30 3.30
C PRO A 24 -4.08 -8.33 4.12
N CYS A 25 -5.02 -7.85 4.94
CA CYS A 25 -5.85 -8.71 5.80
C CYS A 25 -7.11 -7.95 6.28
N ILE A 26 -8.00 -8.68 6.92
CA ILE A 26 -9.08 -8.11 7.73
C ILE A 26 -8.50 -7.76 9.10
N GLY A 27 -8.53 -6.48 9.43
CA GLY A 27 -8.14 -5.99 10.75
C GLY A 27 -9.31 -6.01 11.73
N HIS A 28 -9.03 -6.32 13.00
CA HIS A 28 -10.04 -6.20 14.05
C HIS A 28 -10.46 -4.73 14.25
N SER A 29 -11.60 -4.53 14.91
CA SER A 29 -12.10 -3.20 15.30
C SER A 29 -12.35 -2.21 14.14
N GLY A 30 -12.66 -2.73 12.95
CA GLY A 30 -13.02 -1.90 11.79
C GLY A 30 -11.85 -1.18 11.11
N VAL A 31 -10.62 -1.65 11.35
CA VAL A 31 -9.42 -1.13 10.66
C VAL A 31 -9.60 -1.23 9.15
N LEU A 32 -9.40 -0.11 8.47
CA LEU A 32 -9.35 -0.04 7.01
C LEU A 32 -8.43 1.10 6.57
N TYR A 33 -7.49 0.77 5.71
CA TYR A 33 -6.64 1.75 5.02
C TYR A 33 -7.33 2.26 3.76
N TYR A 34 -7.08 3.52 3.41
CA TYR A 34 -7.50 4.03 2.11
C TYR A 34 -6.84 3.23 0.98
N PRO A 35 -7.55 2.91 -0.10
CA PRO A 35 -6.94 2.35 -1.30
C PRO A 35 -6.24 3.47 -2.09
N LEU A 36 -5.10 3.94 -1.55
CA LEU A 36 -4.44 5.16 -2.05
C LEU A 36 -3.94 5.04 -3.48
N TRP A 37 -3.39 3.87 -3.84
CA TRP A 37 -2.91 3.65 -5.21
C TRP A 37 -4.06 3.71 -6.21
N LEU A 38 -5.19 3.08 -5.87
CA LEU A 38 -6.40 3.12 -6.68
C LEU A 38 -6.97 4.55 -6.75
N ILE A 39 -6.94 5.30 -5.64
CA ILE A 39 -7.36 6.71 -5.57
C ILE A 39 -6.52 7.58 -6.50
N TYR A 40 -5.19 7.47 -6.46
CA TYR A 40 -4.31 8.27 -7.32
C TYR A 40 -4.51 7.94 -8.80
N ALA A 41 -4.65 6.66 -9.15
CA ALA A 41 -4.93 6.25 -10.52
C ALA A 41 -6.28 6.81 -11.02
N ALA A 42 -7.32 6.72 -10.19
CA ALA A 42 -8.63 7.27 -10.52
C ALA A 42 -8.59 8.80 -10.67
N ALA A 43 -7.88 9.50 -9.79
CA ALA A 43 -7.71 10.95 -9.86
C ALA A 43 -6.94 11.38 -11.13
N VAL A 44 -5.92 10.63 -11.54
CA VAL A 44 -5.19 10.87 -12.81
C VAL A 44 -6.14 10.72 -13.99
N VAL A 45 -6.95 9.66 -14.04
CA VAL A 45 -7.89 9.41 -15.14
C VAL A 45 -8.98 10.48 -15.20
N GLU A 46 -9.56 10.86 -14.05
CA GLU A 46 -10.55 11.93 -13.95
C GLU A 46 -9.99 13.30 -14.40
N ASN A 47 -8.79 13.64 -13.93
CA ASN A 47 -8.14 14.91 -14.26
C ASN A 47 -7.78 15.03 -15.77
N ASN A 48 -7.75 13.90 -16.49
CA ASN A 48 -7.58 13.84 -17.94
C ASN A 48 -8.90 13.75 -18.73
N GLY A 49 -10.02 14.09 -18.10
CA GLY A 49 -11.31 14.31 -18.76
C GLY A 49 -12.18 13.06 -18.92
N PHE A 50 -11.81 11.93 -18.34
CA PHE A 50 -12.67 10.74 -18.31
C PHE A 50 -13.71 10.84 -17.21
N GLU A 51 -14.91 10.37 -17.51
CA GLU A 51 -15.90 10.11 -16.48
C GLU A 51 -15.50 8.89 -15.67
N ILE A 52 -15.57 8.98 -14.34
CA ILE A 52 -15.22 7.88 -13.46
C ILE A 52 -16.36 7.50 -12.52
N ALA A 53 -16.38 6.24 -12.09
CA ALA A 53 -17.05 5.77 -10.89
C ALA A 53 -16.00 5.16 -9.95
N PHE A 54 -16.18 5.31 -8.64
CA PHE A 54 -15.27 4.77 -7.64
C PHE A 54 -16.05 4.00 -6.57
N ILE A 55 -15.80 2.70 -6.44
CA ILE A 55 -16.50 1.81 -5.52
C ILE A 55 -15.48 1.13 -4.61
N ASP A 56 -15.51 1.49 -3.33
CA ASP A 56 -14.76 0.79 -2.29
C ASP A 56 -15.73 -0.14 -1.52
N ALA A 57 -15.77 -1.40 -1.94
CA ALA A 57 -16.70 -2.36 -1.34
C ALA A 57 -16.34 -2.70 0.12
N PRO A 58 -15.06 -2.91 0.50
CA PRO A 58 -14.68 -3.08 1.91
C PRO A 58 -15.07 -1.92 2.82
N ALA A 59 -15.00 -0.68 2.34
CA ALA A 59 -15.36 0.50 3.14
C ALA A 59 -16.81 0.43 3.66
N LYS A 60 -17.70 -0.07 2.84
CA LYS A 60 -19.14 -0.24 3.16
C LYS A 60 -19.52 -1.67 3.51
N GLN A 61 -18.56 -2.57 3.65
CA GLN A 61 -18.75 -4.01 3.90
C GLN A 61 -19.78 -4.63 2.92
N LEU A 62 -19.69 -4.26 1.64
CA LEU A 62 -20.57 -4.79 0.60
C LEU A 62 -20.13 -6.21 0.24
N ASP A 63 -21.11 -7.10 0.06
CA ASP A 63 -20.92 -8.38 -0.59
C ASP A 63 -20.86 -8.26 -2.12
N VAL A 64 -20.67 -9.38 -2.81
CA VAL A 64 -20.63 -9.41 -4.30
C VAL A 64 -21.91 -8.88 -4.91
N GLN A 65 -23.08 -9.29 -4.41
CA GLN A 65 -24.37 -8.89 -4.96
C GLN A 65 -24.63 -7.39 -4.76
N GLN A 66 -24.37 -6.89 -3.56
CA GLN A 66 -24.52 -5.46 -3.22
C GLN A 66 -23.55 -4.61 -4.04
N THR A 67 -22.31 -5.09 -4.25
CA THR A 67 -21.33 -4.40 -5.08
C THR A 67 -21.79 -4.33 -6.53
N LEU A 68 -22.32 -5.42 -7.10
CA LEU A 68 -22.86 -5.43 -8.46
C LEU A 68 -24.08 -4.51 -8.61
N GLN A 69 -24.97 -4.43 -7.60
CA GLN A 69 -26.07 -3.47 -7.60
C GLN A 69 -25.57 -2.01 -7.60
N ARG A 70 -24.47 -1.75 -6.92
CA ARG A 70 -23.85 -0.43 -6.94
C ARG A 70 -23.23 -0.11 -8.30
N VAL A 71 -22.60 -1.09 -8.94
CA VAL A 71 -22.10 -0.97 -10.32
C VAL A 71 -23.26 -0.68 -11.28
N ASP A 72 -24.40 -1.36 -11.17
CA ASP A 72 -25.60 -1.09 -11.98
C ASP A 72 -26.04 0.38 -11.91
N LYS A 73 -25.99 0.93 -10.71
CA LYS A 73 -26.44 2.31 -10.46
C LYS A 73 -25.44 3.36 -10.92
N GLU A 74 -24.14 3.11 -10.75
CA GLU A 74 -23.10 4.15 -10.89
C GLU A 74 -22.23 3.98 -12.14
N ALA A 75 -22.14 2.76 -12.70
CA ALA A 75 -21.17 2.39 -13.72
C ALA A 75 -21.64 1.34 -14.73
N ALA A 76 -22.96 1.23 -14.97
CA ALA A 76 -23.50 0.24 -15.93
C ALA A 76 -22.99 0.46 -17.36
N ASP A 77 -22.60 1.68 -17.69
CA ASP A 77 -22.03 2.13 -18.97
C ASP A 77 -20.49 2.18 -18.99
N ALA A 78 -19.82 1.67 -17.96
CA ALA A 78 -18.37 1.67 -17.91
C ALA A 78 -17.79 0.76 -18.98
N SER A 79 -16.82 1.29 -19.75
CA SER A 79 -16.11 0.52 -20.78
C SER A 79 -14.87 -0.18 -20.24
N LEU A 80 -14.36 0.27 -19.09
CA LEU A 80 -13.21 -0.30 -18.40
C LEU A 80 -13.48 -0.39 -16.90
N PHE A 81 -13.35 -1.58 -16.33
CA PHE A 81 -13.32 -1.83 -14.89
C PHE A 81 -11.87 -2.04 -14.46
N VAL A 82 -11.42 -1.30 -13.45
CA VAL A 82 -10.08 -1.40 -12.84
C VAL A 82 -10.26 -1.94 -11.43
N LEU A 83 -9.75 -3.13 -11.16
CA LEU A 83 -9.90 -3.83 -9.88
C LEU A 83 -8.57 -3.85 -9.13
N ASP A 84 -8.58 -3.32 -7.91
CA ASP A 84 -7.44 -3.45 -7.00
C ASP A 84 -7.29 -4.89 -6.49
N THR A 85 -6.07 -5.41 -6.41
CA THR A 85 -5.80 -6.82 -6.14
C THR A 85 -4.52 -7.00 -5.34
N SER A 86 -4.59 -7.87 -4.34
CA SER A 86 -3.46 -8.29 -3.51
C SER A 86 -3.28 -9.82 -3.56
N THR A 87 -2.14 -10.32 -3.07
CA THR A 87 -1.87 -11.76 -3.10
C THR A 87 -2.94 -12.59 -2.40
N PRO A 88 -3.36 -12.29 -1.16
CA PRO A 88 -4.35 -13.15 -0.48
C PRO A 88 -5.76 -13.04 -1.06
N SER A 89 -6.04 -12.03 -1.88
CA SER A 89 -7.37 -11.83 -2.47
C SER A 89 -7.49 -12.20 -3.94
N ILE A 90 -6.40 -12.63 -4.59
CA ILE A 90 -6.36 -12.83 -6.05
C ILE A 90 -7.49 -13.71 -6.60
N TYR A 91 -7.73 -14.88 -5.99
CA TYR A 91 -8.79 -15.79 -6.47
C TYR A 91 -10.18 -15.18 -6.30
N ASN A 92 -10.43 -14.50 -5.19
CA ASN A 92 -11.68 -13.79 -4.95
C ASN A 92 -11.88 -12.64 -5.95
N ASP A 93 -10.82 -11.86 -6.21
CA ASP A 93 -10.91 -10.69 -7.08
C ASP A 93 -11.09 -11.09 -8.55
N VAL A 94 -10.47 -12.19 -8.97
CA VAL A 94 -10.69 -12.78 -10.29
C VAL A 94 -12.12 -13.37 -10.40
N ALA A 95 -12.65 -14.02 -9.36
CA ALA A 95 -14.03 -14.48 -9.35
C ALA A 95 -15.02 -13.32 -9.44
N PHE A 96 -14.72 -12.17 -8.77
CA PHE A 96 -15.51 -10.95 -8.91
C PHE A 96 -15.42 -10.38 -10.34
N ALA A 97 -14.25 -10.41 -10.97
CA ALA A 97 -14.09 -10.03 -12.38
C ALA A 97 -14.95 -10.89 -13.31
N GLU A 98 -15.10 -12.20 -13.03
CA GLU A 98 -16.00 -13.08 -13.78
C GLU A 98 -17.47 -12.66 -13.67
N HIS A 99 -17.93 -12.28 -12.47
CA HIS A 99 -19.29 -11.75 -12.28
C HIS A 99 -19.50 -10.46 -13.08
N LEU A 100 -18.53 -9.53 -13.08
CA LEU A 100 -18.59 -8.32 -13.89
C LEU A 100 -18.63 -8.66 -15.39
N LYS A 101 -17.78 -9.55 -15.87
CA LYS A 101 -17.70 -9.91 -17.29
C LYS A 101 -18.99 -10.57 -17.81
N LYS A 102 -19.61 -11.43 -16.99
CA LYS A 102 -20.91 -12.03 -17.31
C LYS A 102 -22.01 -10.96 -17.42
N LYS A 103 -21.97 -9.94 -16.57
CA LYS A 103 -23.00 -8.90 -16.54
C LYS A 103 -22.74 -7.78 -17.56
N TYR A 104 -21.50 -7.45 -17.84
CA TYR A 104 -21.06 -6.41 -18.76
C TYR A 104 -20.09 -6.96 -19.81
N PRO A 105 -20.54 -7.84 -20.73
CA PRO A 105 -19.65 -8.56 -21.63
C PRO A 105 -18.90 -7.66 -22.62
N GLY A 106 -19.40 -6.46 -22.89
CA GLY A 106 -18.75 -5.46 -23.75
C GLY A 106 -17.63 -4.68 -23.08
N SER A 107 -17.56 -4.72 -21.74
CA SER A 107 -16.54 -3.98 -20.99
C SER A 107 -15.25 -4.77 -20.88
N LYS A 108 -14.15 -4.02 -20.69
CA LYS A 108 -12.82 -4.57 -20.40
C LYS A 108 -12.56 -4.58 -18.90
N ILE A 109 -11.81 -5.57 -18.43
CA ILE A 109 -11.46 -5.73 -17.02
C ILE A 109 -9.94 -5.74 -16.86
N MET A 110 -9.43 -4.86 -16.02
CA MET A 110 -8.02 -4.71 -15.68
C MET A 110 -7.81 -5.01 -14.20
N LEU A 111 -6.84 -5.85 -13.88
CA LEU A 111 -6.34 -6.02 -12.52
C LEU A 111 -5.09 -5.17 -12.30
N VAL A 112 -5.01 -4.53 -11.13
CA VAL A 112 -3.89 -3.70 -10.67
C VAL A 112 -3.45 -4.11 -9.26
N GLY A 113 -2.27 -3.70 -8.84
CA GLY A 113 -1.77 -3.96 -7.48
C GLY A 113 -0.53 -4.84 -7.45
N THR A 114 -0.15 -5.29 -6.25
CA THR A 114 1.13 -5.98 -6.02
C THR A 114 1.19 -7.37 -6.66
N HIS A 115 0.16 -8.16 -6.51
CA HIS A 115 0.13 -9.53 -7.05
C HIS A 115 0.13 -9.57 -8.58
N PRO A 116 -0.77 -8.84 -9.27
CA PRO A 116 -0.76 -8.78 -10.74
C PRO A 116 0.56 -8.25 -11.30
N SER A 117 1.19 -7.30 -10.61
CA SER A 117 2.50 -6.78 -11.01
C SER A 117 3.62 -7.81 -10.89
N ALA A 118 3.58 -8.67 -9.87
CA ALA A 118 4.57 -9.70 -9.64
C ALA A 118 4.41 -10.91 -10.57
N LEU A 119 3.16 -11.32 -10.84
CA LEU A 119 2.80 -12.54 -11.56
C LEU A 119 1.74 -12.27 -12.65
N PRO A 120 2.03 -11.39 -13.63
CA PRO A 120 1.02 -10.92 -14.57
C PRO A 120 0.45 -12.02 -15.48
N ILE A 121 1.31 -12.91 -15.98
CA ILE A 121 0.89 -14.03 -16.84
C ILE A 121 0.07 -15.05 -16.05
N GLU A 122 0.52 -15.40 -14.83
CA GLU A 122 -0.20 -16.30 -13.93
C GLU A 122 -1.60 -15.75 -13.61
N THR A 123 -1.66 -14.44 -13.31
CA THR A 123 -2.92 -13.74 -13.02
C THR A 123 -3.91 -13.84 -14.19
N LEU A 124 -3.50 -13.59 -15.43
CA LEU A 124 -4.37 -13.75 -16.60
C LEU A 124 -4.79 -15.19 -16.85
N ASN A 125 -3.97 -16.17 -16.49
CA ASN A 125 -4.28 -17.59 -16.66
C ASN A 125 -5.29 -18.13 -15.63
N ILE A 126 -5.62 -17.38 -14.56
CA ILE A 126 -6.62 -17.82 -13.59
C ILE A 126 -8.02 -17.85 -14.24
N ASN A 127 -8.38 -16.82 -15.02
CA ASN A 127 -9.70 -16.75 -15.66
C ASN A 127 -9.70 -15.79 -16.87
N ASP A 128 -10.36 -16.16 -17.95
CA ASP A 128 -10.47 -15.38 -19.20
C ASP A 128 -11.33 -14.10 -19.06
N ALA A 129 -11.98 -13.89 -17.93
CA ALA A 129 -12.72 -12.66 -17.65
C ALA A 129 -11.79 -11.44 -17.54
N VAL A 130 -10.51 -11.64 -17.20
CA VAL A 130 -9.53 -10.57 -17.07
C VAL A 130 -8.89 -10.30 -18.43
N ASP A 131 -9.04 -9.08 -18.94
CA ASP A 131 -8.46 -8.66 -20.23
C ASP A 131 -7.03 -8.13 -20.08
N PHE A 132 -6.75 -7.42 -18.96
CA PHE A 132 -5.51 -6.67 -18.75
C PHE A 132 -4.96 -6.83 -17.34
N VAL A 133 -3.65 -6.78 -17.24
CA VAL A 133 -2.92 -6.53 -16.00
C VAL A 133 -2.03 -5.31 -16.22
N ALA A 134 -2.16 -4.27 -15.38
CA ALA A 134 -1.21 -3.17 -15.35
C ALA A 134 -0.11 -3.48 -14.34
N ARG A 135 1.15 -3.44 -14.80
CA ARG A 135 2.32 -3.74 -13.98
C ARG A 135 2.94 -2.49 -13.38
N ARG A 136 3.39 -2.58 -12.13
CA ARG A 136 4.08 -1.49 -11.39
C ARG A 136 3.17 -0.30 -11.09
N GLU A 137 3.67 0.94 -11.23
CA GLU A 137 2.88 2.16 -11.04
C GLU A 137 1.86 2.31 -12.16
N TYR A 138 0.61 2.06 -11.85
CA TYR A 138 -0.43 1.90 -12.85
C TYR A 138 -1.23 3.17 -13.15
N ASP A 139 -0.98 4.28 -12.48
CA ASP A 139 -1.72 5.54 -12.66
C ASP A 139 -1.87 5.93 -14.14
N TYR A 140 -0.73 6.12 -14.83
CA TYR A 140 -0.74 6.48 -16.25
C TYR A 140 -0.93 5.28 -17.18
N ILE A 141 -0.71 4.05 -16.72
CA ILE A 141 -1.00 2.86 -17.52
C ILE A 141 -2.50 2.73 -17.70
N VAL A 142 -3.29 2.91 -16.63
CA VAL A 142 -4.76 2.93 -16.69
C VAL A 142 -5.23 4.05 -17.59
N LEU A 143 -4.71 5.27 -17.45
CA LEU A 143 -5.05 6.40 -18.32
C LEU A 143 -4.78 6.10 -19.79
N LYS A 144 -3.59 5.62 -20.13
CA LYS A 144 -3.21 5.29 -21.51
C LYS A 144 -4.03 4.15 -22.08
N THR A 145 -4.41 3.17 -21.25
CA THR A 145 -5.31 2.10 -21.66
C THR A 145 -6.71 2.66 -21.97
N ALA A 146 -7.24 3.52 -21.10
CA ALA A 146 -8.53 4.18 -21.34
C ALA A 146 -8.51 5.00 -22.62
N GLN A 147 -7.44 5.78 -22.86
CA GLN A 147 -7.23 6.55 -24.11
C GLN A 147 -7.16 5.64 -25.34
N ALA A 148 -6.45 4.52 -25.25
CA ALA A 148 -6.33 3.56 -26.35
C ALA A 148 -7.69 2.94 -26.70
N LEU A 149 -8.47 2.56 -25.69
CA LEU A 149 -9.83 2.00 -25.88
C LEU A 149 -10.78 3.04 -26.48
N GLU A 150 -10.78 4.27 -25.97
CA GLU A 150 -11.65 5.36 -26.47
C GLU A 150 -11.36 5.73 -27.91
N ASN A 151 -10.08 5.77 -28.28
CA ASN A 151 -9.63 6.19 -29.62
C ASN A 151 -9.42 5.01 -30.59
N ASN A 152 -9.77 3.78 -30.22
CA ASN A 152 -9.52 2.57 -30.97
C ASN A 152 -8.05 2.40 -31.41
N VAL A 153 -7.12 2.79 -30.55
CA VAL A 153 -5.68 2.59 -30.76
C VAL A 153 -5.28 1.19 -30.29
N ALA A 154 -4.35 0.57 -30.98
CA ALA A 154 -3.86 -0.76 -30.63
C ALA A 154 -3.26 -0.79 -29.23
N ILE A 155 -3.71 -1.75 -28.41
CA ILE A 155 -3.38 -1.88 -26.98
C ILE A 155 -1.90 -2.22 -26.76
N ASP A 156 -1.25 -2.84 -27.74
CA ASP A 156 0.19 -3.18 -27.72
C ASP A 156 1.12 -1.94 -27.66
N ARG A 157 0.56 -0.74 -27.91
CA ARG A 157 1.29 0.54 -27.76
C ARG A 157 1.31 1.07 -26.33
N VAL A 158 0.50 0.50 -25.44
CA VAL A 158 0.48 0.91 -24.03
C VAL A 158 1.55 0.15 -23.27
N ARG A 159 2.60 0.82 -22.82
CA ARG A 159 3.66 0.22 -22.01
C ARG A 159 3.15 -0.17 -20.62
N GLY A 160 3.70 -1.24 -20.07
CA GLY A 160 3.38 -1.71 -18.72
C GLY A 160 2.16 -2.63 -18.65
N LEU A 161 1.62 -3.09 -19.78
CA LEU A 161 0.50 -4.02 -19.86
C LEU A 161 0.96 -5.47 -20.09
N THR A 162 0.28 -6.40 -19.43
CA THR A 162 0.13 -7.78 -19.87
C THR A 162 -1.35 -7.95 -20.23
N TYR A 163 -1.63 -8.51 -21.40
CA TYR A 163 -2.99 -8.54 -21.95
C TYR A 163 -3.24 -9.80 -22.78
N ARG A 164 -4.52 -10.16 -22.92
CA ARG A 164 -4.97 -11.22 -23.80
C ARG A 164 -5.35 -10.60 -25.16
N ASP A 165 -4.71 -11.06 -26.23
CA ASP A 165 -5.00 -10.59 -27.57
C ASP A 165 -6.30 -11.20 -28.15
N VAL A 166 -6.64 -10.81 -29.39
CA VAL A 166 -7.89 -11.22 -30.05
C VAL A 166 -7.99 -12.73 -30.34
N ILE A 167 -6.87 -13.43 -30.34
CA ILE A 167 -6.84 -14.91 -30.52
C ILE A 167 -6.67 -15.66 -29.19
N GLY A 168 -6.69 -14.94 -28.07
CA GLY A 168 -6.60 -15.50 -26.72
C GLY A 168 -5.17 -15.70 -26.21
N GLU A 169 -4.13 -15.28 -26.96
CA GLU A 169 -2.75 -15.38 -26.49
C GLU A 169 -2.40 -14.24 -25.50
N ILE A 170 -1.63 -14.59 -24.47
CA ILE A 170 -1.14 -13.60 -23.52
C ILE A 170 0.12 -12.94 -24.07
N LYS A 171 0.11 -11.60 -24.13
CA LYS A 171 1.20 -10.75 -24.60
C LYS A 171 1.62 -9.79 -23.50
N GLU A 172 2.90 -9.41 -23.51
CA GLU A 172 3.45 -8.38 -22.63
C GLU A 172 4.01 -7.24 -23.45
N THR A 173 3.66 -6.03 -23.08
CA THR A 173 4.31 -4.83 -23.62
C THR A 173 5.57 -4.51 -22.80
N PRO A 174 6.52 -3.72 -23.31
CA PRO A 174 7.65 -3.24 -22.51
C PRO A 174 7.18 -2.55 -21.24
N ASP A 175 7.95 -2.66 -20.16
CA ASP A 175 7.63 -2.00 -18.90
C ASP A 175 7.46 -0.48 -19.09
N ALA A 176 6.51 0.09 -18.36
CA ALA A 176 6.38 1.53 -18.26
C ALA A 176 7.51 2.11 -17.38
N ASP A 177 7.91 3.33 -17.70
CA ASP A 177 8.85 4.07 -16.87
C ASP A 177 8.15 4.51 -15.56
N TYR A 178 8.90 4.60 -14.48
CA TYR A 178 8.39 5.14 -13.21
C TYR A 178 8.08 6.64 -13.36
N ILE A 179 7.06 7.10 -12.65
CA ILE A 179 6.63 8.51 -12.67
C ILE A 179 7.69 9.35 -11.95
N GLU A 180 8.42 10.20 -12.69
CA GLU A 180 9.50 11.01 -12.13
C GLU A 180 8.98 12.28 -11.43
N GLN A 181 7.97 12.95 -11.99
CA GLN A 181 7.41 14.20 -11.48
C GLN A 181 6.14 13.91 -10.68
N LEU A 182 6.30 13.68 -9.37
CA LEU A 182 5.15 13.34 -8.52
C LEU A 182 4.21 14.52 -8.24
N ASP A 183 4.66 15.75 -8.43
CA ASP A 183 3.81 16.95 -8.32
C ASP A 183 2.75 17.05 -9.44
N ASP A 184 2.95 16.31 -10.56
CA ASP A 184 1.97 16.24 -11.66
C ASP A 184 0.80 15.29 -11.34
N ILE A 185 0.94 14.47 -10.29
CA ILE A 185 -0.14 13.58 -9.84
C ILE A 185 -1.12 14.38 -8.98
N PRO A 186 -2.43 14.32 -9.24
CA PRO A 186 -3.42 15.00 -8.41
C PRO A 186 -3.32 14.59 -6.94
N MET A 187 -3.56 15.52 -6.02
CA MET A 187 -3.63 15.25 -4.59
C MET A 187 -4.75 14.26 -4.27
N ALA A 188 -4.55 13.40 -3.27
CA ALA A 188 -5.57 12.44 -2.82
C ALA A 188 -6.73 13.11 -2.09
N ALA A 189 -6.46 14.13 -1.29
CA ALA A 189 -7.47 14.74 -0.42
C ALA A 189 -8.68 15.34 -1.17
N PRO A 190 -8.56 16.03 -2.33
CA PRO A 190 -9.71 16.45 -3.13
C PRO A 190 -10.55 15.28 -3.65
N PHE A 191 -9.90 14.21 -4.08
CA PHE A 191 -10.58 13.00 -4.55
C PHE A 191 -11.35 12.32 -3.40
N ILE A 192 -10.70 12.15 -2.25
CA ILE A 192 -11.33 11.61 -1.04
C ILE A 192 -12.57 12.42 -0.67
N LYS A 193 -12.50 13.77 -0.70
CA LYS A 193 -13.63 14.65 -0.41
C LYS A 193 -14.83 14.42 -1.33
N LYS A 194 -14.55 14.07 -2.57
CA LYS A 194 -15.59 13.90 -3.60
C LYS A 194 -16.27 12.53 -3.57
N TYR A 195 -15.49 11.48 -3.34
CA TYR A 195 -15.92 10.10 -3.58
C TYR A 195 -16.05 9.23 -2.33
N LEU A 196 -15.42 9.60 -1.21
CA LEU A 196 -15.31 8.73 -0.04
C LEU A 196 -15.87 9.39 1.22
N ASP A 197 -16.32 8.56 2.15
CA ASP A 197 -16.63 9.00 3.52
C ASP A 197 -15.42 8.66 4.41
N ILE A 198 -14.75 9.66 4.93
CA ILE A 198 -13.56 9.50 5.78
C ILE A 198 -13.81 8.68 7.04
N ARG A 199 -15.08 8.55 7.46
CA ARG A 199 -15.47 7.77 8.64
C ARG A 199 -15.48 6.26 8.39
N ASP A 200 -15.36 5.83 7.14
CA ASP A 200 -15.22 4.41 6.81
C ASP A 200 -13.81 3.87 7.06
N TYR A 201 -12.83 4.76 7.16
CA TYR A 201 -11.40 4.40 7.23
C TYR A 201 -10.84 4.63 8.62
N VAL A 202 -10.22 3.60 9.18
CA VAL A 202 -9.64 3.63 10.52
C VAL A 202 -8.18 3.20 10.47
N PHE A 203 -7.28 4.13 10.76
CA PHE A 203 -5.87 3.84 10.98
C PHE A 203 -5.59 3.76 12.48
N PRO A 204 -5.20 2.58 13.02
CA PRO A 204 -5.18 2.35 14.47
C PRO A 204 -4.26 3.27 15.27
N ALA A 205 -3.18 3.76 14.64
CA ALA A 205 -2.20 4.61 15.30
C ALA A 205 -2.53 6.12 15.18
N ALA A 206 -3.59 6.49 14.46
CA ALA A 206 -4.00 7.87 14.25
C ALA A 206 -5.29 8.24 14.99
N SER A 207 -5.48 9.53 15.23
CA SER A 207 -6.74 10.09 15.73
C SER A 207 -7.82 9.96 14.67
N PHE A 208 -8.99 9.46 15.02
CA PHE A 208 -10.11 9.25 14.11
C PHE A 208 -11.01 10.50 14.04
N PRO A 209 -11.46 10.92 12.86
CA PRO A 209 -11.04 10.47 11.54
C PRO A 209 -9.70 11.06 11.11
N ALA A 210 -8.94 10.33 10.29
CA ALA A 210 -7.67 10.75 9.72
C ALA A 210 -7.70 10.65 8.19
N ILE A 211 -6.78 11.35 7.52
CA ILE A 211 -6.56 11.22 6.07
C ILE A 211 -5.16 10.67 5.84
N GLN A 212 -5.06 9.67 4.98
CA GLN A 212 -3.79 9.12 4.52
C GLN A 212 -3.39 9.75 3.19
N ILE A 213 -2.09 10.04 3.01
CA ILE A 213 -1.53 10.60 1.78
C ILE A 213 -0.15 10.00 1.48
N PHE A 214 0.26 10.00 0.21
CA PHE A 214 1.64 9.80 -0.18
C PHE A 214 2.33 11.14 -0.46
N THR A 215 3.57 11.27 0.01
CA THR A 215 4.43 12.43 -0.28
C THR A 215 5.65 12.05 -1.13
N GLY A 216 5.87 10.75 -1.30
CA GLY A 216 6.94 10.18 -2.11
C GLY A 216 6.65 8.72 -2.45
N ARG A 217 7.32 8.20 -3.47
CA ARG A 217 7.21 6.82 -3.94
C ARG A 217 8.58 6.20 -4.11
N GLY A 218 8.67 4.89 -3.82
CA GLY A 218 9.90 4.12 -3.88
C GLY A 218 10.73 4.20 -2.59
N CYS A 219 11.59 3.23 -2.41
CA CYS A 219 12.45 3.14 -1.23
C CYS A 219 13.86 2.71 -1.62
N PRO A 220 14.92 3.48 -1.25
CA PRO A 220 16.30 3.14 -1.61
C PRO A 220 16.85 1.93 -0.86
N ALA A 221 16.09 1.38 0.08
CA ALA A 221 16.48 0.16 0.80
C ALA A 221 16.13 -1.09 -0.01
N HIS A 222 16.91 -2.16 0.21
CA HIS A 222 16.77 -3.43 -0.49
C HIS A 222 16.32 -4.55 0.45
N CYS A 223 15.41 -4.26 1.38
CA CYS A 223 14.84 -5.26 2.27
C CYS A 223 14.19 -6.38 1.44
N ASN A 224 14.63 -7.64 1.66
CA ASN A 224 14.27 -8.76 0.82
C ASN A 224 12.77 -9.14 0.88
N TYR A 225 12.08 -8.72 1.92
CA TYR A 225 10.67 -9.03 2.18
C TYR A 225 9.69 -7.94 1.69
N CYS A 226 10.17 -6.71 1.42
CA CYS A 226 9.29 -5.57 1.17
C CYS A 226 8.73 -5.61 -0.25
N VAL A 227 7.40 -5.80 -0.37
CA VAL A 227 6.73 -6.01 -1.66
C VAL A 227 6.69 -4.74 -2.52
N TYR A 228 6.48 -3.55 -1.93
CA TYR A 228 6.22 -2.34 -2.71
C TYR A 228 7.40 -1.89 -3.59
N PRO A 229 8.64 -1.76 -3.09
CA PRO A 229 9.75 -1.40 -3.97
C PRO A 229 10.03 -2.47 -5.04
N GLN A 230 9.81 -3.74 -4.71
CA GLN A 230 10.13 -4.85 -5.62
C GLN A 230 9.06 -5.06 -6.70
N THR A 231 7.80 -4.63 -6.46
CA THR A 231 6.71 -4.88 -7.40
C THR A 231 6.08 -3.62 -7.99
N LEU A 232 5.98 -2.52 -7.23
CA LEU A 232 5.28 -1.31 -7.67
C LEU A 232 6.23 -0.13 -7.94
N HIS A 233 6.97 0.34 -6.91
CA HIS A 233 7.55 1.69 -6.94
C HIS A 233 9.03 1.76 -7.28
N GLY A 234 9.74 0.62 -7.28
CA GLY A 234 11.19 0.58 -7.48
C GLY A 234 12.00 1.14 -6.30
N HIS A 235 13.31 1.15 -6.49
CA HIS A 235 14.25 1.56 -5.45
C HIS A 235 14.72 3.01 -5.53
N LYS A 236 14.29 3.78 -6.54
CA LYS A 236 14.54 5.21 -6.62
C LYS A 236 13.47 5.96 -5.82
N TYR A 237 13.89 6.68 -4.77
CA TYR A 237 12.97 7.49 -3.98
C TYR A 237 12.67 8.79 -4.73
N ARG A 238 11.46 8.94 -5.23
CA ARG A 238 10.92 10.08 -5.97
C ARG A 238 9.96 10.85 -5.07
N LEU A 239 9.99 12.16 -5.15
CA LEU A 239 9.44 13.03 -4.12
C LEU A 239 8.50 14.08 -4.72
N ARG A 240 7.39 14.33 -4.06
CA ARG A 240 6.64 15.58 -4.22
C ARG A 240 7.44 16.71 -3.58
N SER A 241 7.34 17.91 -4.13
CA SER A 241 7.96 19.08 -3.54
C SER A 241 7.40 19.37 -2.13
N PRO A 242 8.18 19.99 -1.24
CA PRO A 242 7.68 20.40 0.08
C PRO A 242 6.44 21.28 -0.02
N GLU A 243 6.41 22.19 -0.99
CA GLU A 243 5.32 23.11 -1.26
C GLU A 243 4.04 22.36 -1.64
N ASN A 244 4.13 21.37 -2.56
CA ASN A 244 2.99 20.55 -2.99
C ASN A 244 2.44 19.70 -1.84
N VAL A 245 3.29 19.15 -0.98
CA VAL A 245 2.85 18.42 0.22
C VAL A 245 2.11 19.33 1.18
N VAL A 246 2.64 20.51 1.46
CA VAL A 246 2.02 21.45 2.41
C VAL A 246 0.72 22.03 1.85
N GLU A 247 0.60 22.22 0.54
CA GLU A 247 -0.66 22.60 -0.10
C GLU A 247 -1.77 21.56 0.16
N GLU A 248 -1.45 20.26 0.15
CA GLU A 248 -2.42 19.22 0.50
C GLU A 248 -2.81 19.27 1.99
N PHE A 249 -1.87 19.56 2.89
CA PHE A 249 -2.19 19.83 4.31
C PHE A 249 -3.10 21.05 4.46
N GLU A 250 -2.87 22.15 3.72
CA GLU A 250 -3.76 23.32 3.71
C GLU A 250 -5.16 22.94 3.21
N TYR A 251 -5.23 22.14 2.14
CA TYR A 251 -6.51 21.66 1.62
C TYR A 251 -7.26 20.82 2.65
N ILE A 252 -6.59 19.89 3.33
CA ILE A 252 -7.17 19.07 4.40
C ILE A 252 -7.66 19.94 5.55
N ALA A 253 -6.83 20.87 6.04
CA ALA A 253 -7.19 21.75 7.13
C ALA A 253 -8.43 22.59 6.85
N LYS A 254 -8.61 23.01 5.60
CA LYS A 254 -9.73 23.84 5.14
C LYS A 254 -11.00 23.06 4.88
N ASN A 255 -10.89 21.89 4.26
CA ASN A 255 -12.04 21.18 3.70
C ASN A 255 -12.54 20.02 4.57
N PHE A 256 -11.79 19.61 5.59
CA PHE A 256 -12.15 18.53 6.52
C PHE A 256 -12.04 19.01 7.97
N PRO A 257 -13.02 19.80 8.45
CA PRO A 257 -12.97 20.38 9.80
C PRO A 257 -12.92 19.34 10.92
N GLU A 258 -13.44 18.13 10.68
CA GLU A 258 -13.44 17.00 11.62
C GLU A 258 -12.10 16.23 11.68
N VAL A 259 -11.24 16.38 10.69
CA VAL A 259 -9.93 15.71 10.64
C VAL A 259 -8.91 16.48 11.45
N HIS A 260 -8.24 15.83 12.38
CA HIS A 260 -7.19 16.40 13.21
C HIS A 260 -5.80 15.86 12.90
N GLU A 261 -5.72 14.83 12.06
CA GLU A 261 -4.47 14.12 11.80
C GLU A 261 -4.32 13.66 10.35
N VAL A 262 -3.09 13.77 9.85
CA VAL A 262 -2.68 13.28 8.54
C VAL A 262 -1.68 12.13 8.73
N VAL A 263 -1.90 11.04 8.03
CA VAL A 263 -1.00 9.88 7.98
C VAL A 263 -0.20 9.91 6.70
N ILE A 264 1.12 10.02 6.80
CA ILE A 264 2.04 9.96 5.66
C ILE A 264 2.45 8.50 5.45
N GLU A 265 1.93 7.88 4.39
CA GLU A 265 2.07 6.45 4.09
C GLU A 265 3.25 6.13 3.16
N ASP A 266 4.19 7.04 2.98
CA ASP A 266 5.39 6.79 2.18
C ASP A 266 6.11 5.51 2.62
N ASP A 267 6.75 4.82 1.67
CA ASP A 267 7.63 3.69 1.97
C ASP A 267 8.77 4.09 2.94
N THR A 268 9.22 5.34 2.84
CA THR A 268 10.27 5.90 3.70
C THR A 268 10.30 7.43 3.68
N PHE A 269 9.36 8.05 4.38
CA PHE A 269 9.27 9.52 4.45
C PHE A 269 10.59 10.20 4.85
N THR A 270 11.31 9.59 5.80
CA THR A 270 12.48 10.19 6.44
C THR A 270 13.81 9.98 5.70
N ALA A 271 13.79 9.40 4.48
CA ALA A 271 15.03 9.12 3.74
C ALA A 271 15.74 10.40 3.26
N ASN A 272 15.01 11.50 3.03
CA ASN A 272 15.58 12.80 2.68
C ASN A 272 15.33 13.81 3.80
N LYS A 273 16.32 13.97 4.67
CA LYS A 273 16.22 14.81 5.89
C LYS A 273 16.02 16.29 5.59
N GLU A 274 16.70 16.81 4.58
CA GLU A 274 16.60 18.22 4.16
C GLU A 274 15.18 18.55 3.72
N ARG A 275 14.57 17.65 2.94
CA ARG A 275 13.16 17.78 2.52
C ARG A 275 12.22 17.71 3.72
N VAL A 276 12.43 16.77 4.65
CA VAL A 276 11.62 16.66 5.87
C VAL A 276 11.66 17.96 6.67
N ILE A 277 12.87 18.54 6.88
CA ILE A 277 13.03 19.80 7.59
C ILE A 277 12.30 20.93 6.85
N LYS A 278 12.40 20.98 5.51
CA LYS A 278 11.72 22.01 4.72
C LYS A 278 10.19 21.91 4.80
N ILE A 279 9.62 20.70 4.76
CA ILE A 279 8.19 20.48 5.00
C ILE A 279 7.81 20.98 6.40
N CYS A 280 8.60 20.65 7.42
CA CYS A 280 8.35 21.10 8.80
C CYS A 280 8.33 22.62 8.91
N GLU A 281 9.30 23.31 8.32
CA GLU A 281 9.38 24.79 8.29
C GLU A 281 8.14 25.41 7.64
N LEU A 282 7.70 24.87 6.50
CA LEU A 282 6.51 25.35 5.80
C LEU A 282 5.22 25.10 6.60
N LEU A 283 5.08 23.94 7.26
CA LEU A 283 3.94 23.65 8.14
C LEU A 283 3.88 24.63 9.33
N GLU A 284 5.04 25.00 9.92
CA GLU A 284 5.14 26.00 10.98
C GLU A 284 4.79 27.41 10.46
N GLU A 285 5.35 27.80 9.32
CA GLU A 285 5.09 29.11 8.66
C GLU A 285 3.61 29.31 8.36
N LYS A 286 2.96 28.29 7.79
CA LYS A 286 1.53 28.27 7.49
C LYS A 286 0.64 28.10 8.72
N LYS A 287 1.22 27.92 9.92
CA LYS A 287 0.52 27.72 11.20
C LYS A 287 -0.41 26.50 11.22
N LEU A 288 -0.12 25.50 10.37
CA LEU A 288 -0.90 24.28 10.28
C LEU A 288 -0.72 23.35 11.49
N THR A 289 0.39 23.47 12.18
CA THR A 289 0.77 22.67 13.36
C THR A 289 -0.22 22.75 14.53
N LYS A 290 -1.00 23.85 14.60
CA LYS A 290 -2.08 24.01 15.60
C LYS A 290 -3.37 23.33 15.22
N ARG A 291 -3.56 23.08 13.92
CA ARG A 291 -4.80 22.53 13.34
C ARG A 291 -4.70 21.05 13.04
N LEU A 292 -3.56 20.60 12.52
CA LEU A 292 -3.31 19.22 12.12
C LEU A 292 -2.06 18.68 12.83
N LYS A 293 -2.21 17.49 13.40
CA LYS A 293 -1.08 16.63 13.73
C LYS A 293 -0.78 15.71 12.55
N TRP A 294 0.33 15.02 12.61
CA TRP A 294 0.67 14.02 11.62
C TRP A 294 1.57 12.93 12.19
N LEU A 295 1.60 11.80 11.50
CA LEU A 295 2.49 10.69 11.76
C LEU A 295 3.05 10.15 10.44
N CYS A 296 4.13 9.38 10.50
CA CYS A 296 4.74 8.80 9.31
C CYS A 296 5.49 7.50 9.59
N ASN A 297 5.66 6.71 8.54
CA ASN A 297 6.62 5.62 8.52
C ASN A 297 8.05 6.18 8.47
N ALA A 298 8.96 5.58 9.22
CA ALA A 298 10.32 6.07 9.37
C ALA A 298 11.36 4.92 9.31
N ARG A 299 12.57 5.26 8.90
CA ARG A 299 13.74 4.38 9.06
C ARG A 299 14.60 4.89 10.22
N VAL A 300 15.42 4.00 10.77
CA VAL A 300 16.25 4.28 11.96
C VAL A 300 17.44 5.25 11.72
N ASN A 301 17.57 5.83 10.54
CA ASN A 301 18.69 6.68 10.15
C ASN A 301 18.43 8.19 10.32
N ILE A 302 17.37 8.61 11.02
CA ILE A 302 17.11 10.02 11.32
C ILE A 302 17.80 10.47 12.60
N ASP A 303 18.31 11.71 12.59
CA ASP A 303 18.98 12.30 13.73
C ASP A 303 18.04 13.11 14.64
N LEU A 304 18.52 13.44 15.84
CA LEU A 304 17.76 14.19 16.84
C LEU A 304 17.27 15.55 16.31
N LYS A 305 18.09 16.27 15.51
CA LYS A 305 17.70 17.58 14.96
C LYS A 305 16.48 17.46 14.06
N THR A 306 16.46 16.47 13.18
CA THR A 306 15.33 16.18 12.29
C THR A 306 14.08 15.80 13.10
N MET A 307 14.22 14.90 14.09
CA MET A 307 13.12 14.51 14.96
C MET A 307 12.53 15.68 15.74
N GLN A 308 13.37 16.61 16.23
CA GLN A 308 12.93 17.83 16.92
C GLN A 308 12.18 18.78 15.97
N ALA A 309 12.63 18.92 14.71
CA ALA A 309 11.90 19.69 13.71
C ALA A 309 10.53 19.07 13.42
N MET A 310 10.47 17.75 13.22
CA MET A 310 9.20 17.01 13.04
C MET A 310 8.25 17.26 14.21
N LYS A 311 8.74 17.16 15.45
CA LYS A 311 7.93 17.39 16.66
C LYS A 311 7.33 18.80 16.68
N ARG A 312 8.13 19.85 16.43
CA ARG A 312 7.64 21.24 16.38
C ARG A 312 6.60 21.44 15.28
N ALA A 313 6.78 20.75 14.16
CA ALA A 313 5.87 20.80 13.02
C ALA A 313 4.58 19.95 13.19
N GLY A 314 4.34 19.41 14.38
CA GLY A 314 3.10 18.68 14.69
C GLY A 314 3.17 17.16 14.50
N CYS A 315 4.32 16.58 14.13
CA CYS A 315 4.50 15.14 14.21
C CYS A 315 4.42 14.69 15.66
N HIS A 316 3.56 13.71 15.95
CA HIS A 316 3.45 13.22 17.31
C HIS A 316 3.91 11.78 17.45
N LEU A 317 3.83 11.00 16.39
CA LEU A 317 4.16 9.57 16.37
C LEU A 317 4.97 9.24 15.11
N ILE A 318 5.97 8.37 15.27
CA ILE A 318 6.76 7.80 14.20
C ILE A 318 6.68 6.28 14.24
N ILE A 319 6.64 5.65 13.06
CA ILE A 319 6.48 4.19 12.91
C ILE A 319 7.76 3.61 12.31
N PRO A 320 8.77 3.25 13.14
CA PRO A 320 9.97 2.58 12.64
C PRO A 320 9.74 1.09 12.44
N GLY A 321 10.19 0.55 11.31
CA GLY A 321 10.39 -0.88 11.16
C GLY A 321 11.74 -1.28 11.74
N PHE A 322 11.79 -1.79 12.95
CA PHE A 322 13.00 -2.36 13.55
C PHE A 322 13.26 -3.78 13.04
N GLU A 323 12.20 -4.53 12.83
CA GLU A 323 12.09 -5.92 12.36
C GLU A 323 12.70 -6.93 13.34
N SER A 324 13.96 -6.82 13.67
CA SER A 324 14.66 -7.73 14.60
C SER A 324 15.68 -6.96 15.44
N TYR A 325 15.97 -7.47 16.62
CA TYR A 325 17.10 -7.01 17.45
C TYR A 325 18.24 -8.02 17.47
N ASN A 326 18.53 -8.57 16.27
CA ASN A 326 19.65 -9.48 16.01
C ASN A 326 20.42 -9.05 14.75
N GLU A 327 21.74 -8.83 14.87
CA GLU A 327 22.57 -8.34 13.75
C GLU A 327 22.56 -9.28 12.54
N GLN A 328 22.55 -10.60 12.77
CA GLN A 328 22.57 -11.56 11.67
C GLN A 328 21.21 -11.57 10.94
N ILE A 329 20.10 -11.51 11.68
CA ILE A 329 18.77 -11.44 11.09
C ILE A 329 18.62 -10.14 10.29
N LEU A 330 19.01 -8.98 10.83
CA LEU A 330 18.97 -7.70 10.11
C LEU A 330 19.79 -7.74 8.81
N LYS A 331 20.91 -8.45 8.82
CA LYS A 331 21.74 -8.67 7.61
C LYS A 331 21.06 -9.60 6.62
N ASN A 332 20.47 -10.70 7.08
CA ASN A 332 19.80 -11.69 6.22
C ASN A 332 18.61 -11.06 5.48
N ILE A 333 17.83 -10.20 6.16
CA ILE A 333 16.69 -9.49 5.55
C ILE A 333 17.10 -8.22 4.80
N LYS A 334 18.41 -7.94 4.68
CA LYS A 334 18.94 -6.75 4.01
C LYS A 334 18.38 -5.43 4.52
N LYS A 335 18.09 -5.35 5.84
CA LYS A 335 17.45 -4.16 6.44
C LYS A 335 18.30 -2.89 6.30
N GLY A 336 19.62 -3.01 6.26
CA GLY A 336 20.54 -1.87 6.19
C GLY A 336 20.53 -1.02 7.46
N SER A 337 20.27 -1.65 8.61
CA SER A 337 20.35 -1.09 9.96
C SER A 337 21.20 -1.99 10.85
N ASN A 338 21.52 -1.53 12.06
CA ASN A 338 22.21 -2.29 13.09
C ASN A 338 21.68 -1.91 14.48
N LEU A 339 22.08 -2.67 15.51
CA LEU A 339 21.55 -2.49 16.86
C LEU A 339 21.87 -1.10 17.43
N LYS A 340 23.07 -0.56 17.16
CA LYS A 340 23.46 0.79 17.62
C LYS A 340 22.57 1.88 17.04
N LEU A 341 22.18 1.76 15.77
CA LEU A 341 21.26 2.71 15.12
C LEU A 341 19.86 2.62 15.71
N ILE A 342 19.39 1.41 16.05
CA ILE A 342 18.08 1.20 16.69
C ILE A 342 18.10 1.84 18.08
N ASP A 343 19.12 1.59 18.91
CA ASP A 343 19.26 2.17 20.25
C ASP A 343 19.28 3.71 20.17
N ALA A 344 20.13 4.28 19.30
CA ALA A 344 20.22 5.73 19.12
C ALA A 344 18.90 6.35 18.63
N TYR A 345 18.19 5.65 17.75
CA TYR A 345 16.87 6.10 17.26
C TYR A 345 15.85 6.22 18.39
N VAL A 346 15.73 5.18 19.23
CA VAL A 346 14.79 5.18 20.37
C VAL A 346 15.14 6.29 21.36
N GLU A 347 16.43 6.47 21.66
CA GLU A 347 16.90 7.54 22.55
C GLU A 347 16.58 8.93 21.98
N ASN A 348 16.87 9.15 20.69
CA ASN A 348 16.61 10.42 20.02
C ASN A 348 15.12 10.76 19.93
N ALA A 349 14.28 9.77 19.61
CA ALA A 349 12.83 9.97 19.55
C ALA A 349 12.26 10.36 20.92
N LYS A 350 12.69 9.72 22.00
CA LYS A 350 12.32 10.09 23.37
C LYS A 350 12.80 11.48 23.73
N LYS A 351 14.06 11.85 23.40
CA LYS A 351 14.59 13.21 23.62
C LYS A 351 13.82 14.27 22.83
N ALA A 352 13.35 13.93 21.64
CA ALA A 352 12.53 14.83 20.82
C ALA A 352 11.07 14.90 21.30
N GLY A 353 10.62 14.01 22.19
CA GLY A 353 9.24 13.91 22.65
C GLY A 353 8.28 13.34 21.62
N LEU A 354 8.78 12.51 20.69
CA LEU A 354 7.99 11.77 19.73
C LEU A 354 7.55 10.42 20.32
N MET A 355 6.31 10.03 20.08
CA MET A 355 5.83 8.69 20.34
C MET A 355 6.39 7.72 19.29
N ILE A 356 6.55 6.46 19.68
CA ILE A 356 7.08 5.40 18.82
C ILE A 356 6.07 4.24 18.77
N HIS A 357 5.59 3.91 17.57
CA HIS A 357 4.93 2.66 17.28
C HIS A 357 5.96 1.71 16.64
N ALA A 358 6.58 0.86 17.45
CA ALA A 358 7.67 0.00 16.99
C ALA A 358 7.14 -1.25 16.27
N CYS A 359 7.61 -1.48 15.03
CA CYS A 359 7.24 -2.66 14.25
C CYS A 359 8.41 -3.66 14.23
N TYR A 360 8.06 -4.91 14.52
CA TYR A 360 8.96 -6.07 14.49
C TYR A 360 8.39 -7.16 13.60
N MET A 361 9.27 -7.98 13.06
CA MET A 361 8.89 -9.10 12.19
C MET A 361 9.56 -10.38 12.69
N VAL A 362 8.81 -11.46 12.74
CA VAL A 362 9.28 -12.78 13.18
C VAL A 362 9.19 -13.83 12.07
N GLY A 363 9.95 -14.91 12.15
CA GLY A 363 10.02 -15.92 11.10
C GLY A 363 10.94 -15.53 9.94
N ASN A 364 11.87 -14.63 10.16
CA ASN A 364 12.82 -14.17 9.15
C ASN A 364 13.81 -15.27 8.76
N GLN A 365 14.48 -15.10 7.62
CA GLN A 365 15.51 -16.03 7.16
C GLN A 365 16.61 -16.21 8.22
N GLY A 366 16.78 -17.46 8.71
CA GLY A 366 17.74 -17.83 9.74
C GLY A 366 17.32 -17.48 11.17
N GLU A 367 16.06 -17.12 11.38
CA GLU A 367 15.52 -16.85 12.70
C GLU A 367 15.28 -18.14 13.48
N THR A 368 15.51 -18.10 14.78
CA THR A 368 15.29 -19.19 15.73
C THR A 368 14.46 -18.66 16.88
N GLN A 369 13.95 -19.55 17.74
CA GLN A 369 13.27 -19.13 18.96
C GLN A 369 14.16 -18.19 19.80
N GLU A 370 15.46 -18.48 19.97
CA GLU A 370 16.39 -17.64 20.73
C GLU A 370 16.50 -16.22 20.13
N THR A 371 16.57 -16.06 18.80
CA THR A 371 16.65 -14.73 18.17
C THR A 371 15.35 -13.97 18.27
N MET A 372 14.19 -14.64 18.24
CA MET A 372 12.90 -14.03 18.52
C MET A 372 12.79 -13.55 19.98
N GLU A 373 13.22 -14.36 20.95
CA GLU A 373 13.25 -13.98 22.37
C GLU A 373 14.15 -12.76 22.59
N HIS A 374 15.35 -12.68 21.98
CA HIS A 374 16.21 -11.49 22.02
C HIS A 374 15.49 -10.24 21.47
N THR A 375 14.72 -10.39 20.39
CA THR A 375 13.97 -9.29 19.82
C THR A 375 12.83 -8.84 20.74
N LEU A 376 12.13 -9.78 21.37
CA LEU A 376 11.09 -9.50 22.36
C LEU A 376 11.66 -8.78 23.60
N ASP A 377 12.78 -9.26 24.13
CA ASP A 377 13.45 -8.62 25.28
C ASP A 377 13.87 -7.19 24.97
N ALA A 378 14.37 -6.92 23.74
CA ALA A 378 14.69 -5.57 23.31
C ALA A 378 13.44 -4.68 23.19
N ALA A 379 12.34 -5.21 22.65
CA ALA A 379 11.08 -4.50 22.56
C ALA A 379 10.55 -4.10 23.96
N MET A 380 10.62 -5.02 24.93
CA MET A 380 10.28 -4.76 26.32
C MET A 380 11.20 -3.70 26.98
N ARG A 381 12.50 -3.78 26.72
CA ARG A 381 13.50 -2.83 27.24
C ARG A 381 13.31 -1.42 26.69
N PHE A 382 12.96 -1.28 25.43
CA PHE A 382 12.80 0.01 24.77
C PHE A 382 11.65 0.82 25.31
N LYS A 383 10.61 0.19 25.86
CA LYS A 383 9.43 0.86 26.41
C LYS A 383 8.91 1.93 25.44
N THR A 384 8.70 1.53 24.20
CA THR A 384 8.03 2.35 23.18
C THR A 384 6.54 2.46 23.52
N ASP A 385 5.85 3.44 22.93
CA ASP A 385 4.46 3.72 23.29
C ASP A 385 3.53 2.58 22.88
N THR A 386 3.79 2.00 21.72
CA THR A 386 3.12 0.78 21.24
C THR A 386 4.10 -0.09 20.46
N VAL A 387 3.79 -1.39 20.39
CA VAL A 387 4.57 -2.36 19.63
C VAL A 387 3.66 -3.24 18.78
N GLN A 388 4.16 -3.69 17.65
CA GLN A 388 3.49 -4.67 16.81
C GLN A 388 4.50 -5.69 16.27
N PHE A 389 4.14 -6.97 16.36
CA PHE A 389 4.88 -8.09 15.78
C PHE A 389 4.08 -8.66 14.62
N PHE A 390 4.75 -8.87 13.49
CA PHE A 390 4.18 -9.49 12.31
C PHE A 390 4.96 -10.76 11.97
N PRO A 391 4.30 -11.82 11.52
CA PRO A 391 5.02 -12.90 10.85
C PRO A 391 5.57 -12.42 9.51
N LEU A 392 6.72 -12.94 9.10
CA LEU A 392 7.17 -12.79 7.72
C LEU A 392 6.16 -13.47 6.79
N ILE A 393 5.56 -12.69 5.92
CA ILE A 393 4.71 -13.19 4.83
C ILE A 393 5.48 -13.00 3.52
N PRO A 394 5.98 -14.08 2.91
CA PRO A 394 6.70 -13.99 1.64
C PRO A 394 5.72 -13.78 0.48
N TYR A 395 5.59 -12.54 0.01
CA TYR A 395 4.73 -12.19 -1.12
C TYR A 395 5.44 -12.39 -2.46
N PRO A 396 4.74 -12.89 -3.50
CA PRO A 396 5.28 -12.97 -4.86
C PRO A 396 5.93 -11.66 -5.32
N GLY A 397 7.02 -11.78 -6.07
CA GLY A 397 7.82 -10.64 -6.53
C GLY A 397 8.88 -10.18 -5.53
N THR A 398 8.95 -10.75 -4.33
CA THR A 398 9.99 -10.46 -3.34
C THR A 398 11.10 -11.53 -3.33
N GLU A 399 12.31 -11.13 -2.95
CA GLU A 399 13.42 -12.09 -2.77
C GLU A 399 13.09 -13.10 -1.64
N ALA A 400 12.35 -12.68 -0.61
CA ALA A 400 11.90 -13.57 0.46
C ALA A 400 10.96 -14.67 -0.05
N TYR A 401 10.08 -14.34 -0.99
CA TYR A 401 9.22 -15.33 -1.65
C TYR A 401 10.04 -16.33 -2.48
N GLN A 402 10.98 -15.83 -3.26
CA GLN A 402 11.84 -16.67 -4.06
C GLN A 402 12.64 -17.64 -3.18
N TRP A 403 13.26 -17.13 -2.11
CA TRP A 403 13.96 -17.94 -1.11
C TRP A 403 13.06 -19.01 -0.50
N ALA A 404 11.87 -18.64 -0.05
CA ALA A 404 10.95 -19.56 0.58
C ALA A 404 10.45 -20.65 -0.37
N LYS A 405 10.17 -20.29 -1.63
CA LYS A 405 9.71 -21.21 -2.68
C LYS A 405 10.80 -22.20 -3.11
N GLU A 406 12.02 -21.71 -3.35
CA GLU A 406 13.16 -22.55 -3.77
C GLU A 406 13.57 -23.59 -2.71
N ASN A 407 13.35 -23.28 -1.44
CA ASN A 407 13.64 -24.20 -0.33
C ASN A 407 12.43 -25.05 0.10
N GLY A 408 11.26 -24.87 -0.52
CA GLY A 408 10.06 -25.60 -0.15
C GLY A 408 9.47 -25.22 1.21
N TYR A 409 9.73 -24.00 1.69
CA TYR A 409 9.29 -23.51 3.00
C TYR A 409 7.87 -22.94 2.98
N ILE A 410 7.32 -22.70 1.79
CA ILE A 410 5.93 -22.34 1.58
C ILE A 410 5.29 -23.38 0.62
N ASN A 411 4.17 -23.95 1.04
CA ASN A 411 3.43 -24.96 0.29
C ASN A 411 1.94 -24.64 0.40
N GLY A 412 1.41 -23.83 -0.47
CA GLY A 412 0.01 -23.49 -0.38
C GLY A 412 -0.45 -22.56 -1.47
N LYS A 413 -1.75 -22.34 -1.52
CA LYS A 413 -2.39 -21.39 -2.41
C LYS A 413 -2.35 -20.00 -1.78
N TYR A 414 -2.57 -18.97 -2.58
CA TYR A 414 -2.54 -17.58 -2.12
C TYR A 414 -3.66 -17.22 -1.14
N ASP A 415 -4.80 -17.91 -1.17
CA ASP A 415 -5.89 -17.76 -0.21
C ASP A 415 -5.54 -18.28 1.20
N GLU A 416 -4.56 -19.21 1.30
CA GLU A 416 -4.04 -19.71 2.58
C GLU A 416 -3.14 -18.71 3.32
N TYR A 417 -2.79 -17.57 2.69
CA TYR A 417 -2.11 -16.45 3.35
C TYR A 417 -2.97 -15.78 4.44
N LEU A 418 -4.27 -16.07 4.42
CA LEU A 418 -5.22 -15.65 5.45
C LEU A 418 -5.90 -16.85 6.08
N GLN A 419 -6.31 -16.68 7.32
CA GLN A 419 -7.21 -17.59 8.00
C GLN A 419 -8.64 -17.47 7.44
N GLU A 420 -9.54 -18.34 7.88
CA GLU A 420 -10.93 -18.35 7.43
C GLU A 420 -11.63 -16.99 7.64
N ASP A 421 -11.34 -16.34 8.77
CA ASP A 421 -11.87 -15.03 9.14
C ASP A 421 -11.18 -13.84 8.45
N GLY A 422 -10.22 -14.10 7.56
CA GLY A 422 -9.49 -13.08 6.81
C GLY A 422 -8.34 -12.42 7.57
N THR A 423 -8.00 -12.88 8.79
CA THR A 423 -6.79 -12.44 9.51
C THR A 423 -5.53 -13.10 8.93
N LEU A 424 -4.35 -12.52 9.22
CA LEU A 424 -3.08 -13.04 8.72
C LEU A 424 -2.83 -14.47 9.20
N ASN A 425 -2.29 -15.31 8.32
CA ASN A 425 -1.87 -16.67 8.61
C ASN A 425 -0.35 -16.80 8.49
N CYS A 426 0.26 -17.55 9.44
CA CYS A 426 1.66 -17.95 9.32
C CYS A 426 1.75 -19.12 8.33
N ILE A 427 2.41 -18.91 7.20
CA ILE A 427 2.51 -19.90 6.12
C ILE A 427 3.94 -20.44 5.94
N LEU A 428 4.91 -19.81 6.57
CA LEU A 428 6.33 -20.12 6.42
C LEU A 428 6.74 -21.21 7.41
N ASN A 429 7.36 -22.27 6.91
CA ASN A 429 7.93 -23.36 7.70
C ASN A 429 9.41 -23.49 7.31
N THR A 430 10.31 -23.10 8.19
CA THR A 430 11.75 -23.28 8.02
C THR A 430 12.24 -24.47 8.85
N PRO A 431 13.49 -24.96 8.65
CA PRO A 431 14.06 -25.99 9.50
C PRO A 431 14.16 -25.59 10.98
N GLU A 432 14.29 -24.29 11.26
CA GLU A 432 14.49 -23.75 12.60
C GLU A 432 13.17 -23.37 13.29
N LEU A 433 12.14 -23.04 12.51
CA LEU A 433 10.83 -22.58 13.03
C LEU A 433 9.69 -23.11 12.19
N SER A 434 8.71 -23.69 12.83
CA SER A 434 7.44 -24.04 12.18
C SER A 434 6.44 -22.87 12.25
N ALA A 435 5.42 -22.89 11.39
CA ALA A 435 4.34 -21.90 11.41
C ALA A 435 3.51 -21.93 12.72
N LYS A 436 3.67 -22.95 13.57
CA LYS A 436 3.01 -23.07 14.88
C LYS A 436 3.79 -22.38 15.99
N GLU A 437 5.09 -22.33 15.88
CA GLU A 437 5.97 -21.62 16.81
C GLU A 437 5.88 -20.11 16.62
#